data_a6e92bc6553ee5b505aa1fb9a9644c23
#
_entry.id   a6e92bc6553ee5b505aa1fb9a9644c23
#
_cell.length_a   1.000
_cell.length_b   1.000
_cell.length_c   1.000
_cell.angle_alpha   90.00
_cell.angle_beta   90.00
_cell.angle_gamma   90.00
#
_symmetry.space_group_name_H-M   'P 1'
#
loop_
_entity.id
_entity.type
_entity.pdbx_description
1 polymer ?
#
loop_
_entity_poly.entity_id
_entity_poly.type
_entity_poly.pdbx_seq_one_letter_code
_entity_poly.pdbx_strand_id
1 'polypeptide(L)'
;MPDKADVEQALAGLIAGILYPNGTGSDSSIGAGCRVYRGWPVPRVLEDELAQGVVHVTVQSVAGTTRDRTRYNTEWQGTYPAPTMTGSINGEIVTFSGSGGPGHVAGVRVDGAAYAYRMRAGDTTALVAAALAAQVRADRPAVAVGSDLYLIGGLGLLVRVVTDGEGGRELRRQASGFRTTFWCPDPATRDLVVGLVDTAMAESIFIDVGGWACRVQLSGDSSTDEGSAGGVWRRDLVFLIEYPTVLTAALPAMLFGTTDVNGVPFVG
;
A
#
# COMPACT_ATOMS: atom_id res chain seq x y z
N MET A 1 6.56 3.99 -1.36
CA MET A 1 7.54 3.03 -1.94
C MET A 1 8.40 2.52 -0.79
N PRO A 2 8.33 1.24 -0.44
CA PRO A 2 9.09 0.72 0.70
C PRO A 2 10.60 0.92 0.52
N ASP A 3 11.21 1.59 1.48
CA ASP A 3 12.66 1.72 1.61
C ASP A 3 13.13 1.23 2.98
N LYS A 4 14.43 1.36 3.26
CA LYS A 4 14.98 0.96 4.58
C LYS A 4 14.36 1.72 5.73
N ALA A 5 14.05 2.99 5.52
CA ALA A 5 13.47 3.85 6.54
C ALA A 5 12.04 3.43 6.88
N ASP A 6 11.27 3.03 5.86
CA ASP A 6 9.90 2.52 6.05
C ASP A 6 9.90 1.18 6.79
N VAL A 7 10.86 0.29 6.47
CA VAL A 7 11.02 -0.99 7.18
C VAL A 7 11.41 -0.77 8.65
N GLU A 8 12.36 0.13 8.92
CA GLU A 8 12.73 0.50 10.30
C GLU A 8 11.53 1.06 11.07
N GLN A 9 10.71 1.91 10.42
CA GLN A 9 9.52 2.49 11.04
C GLN A 9 8.46 1.42 11.33
N ALA A 10 8.21 0.52 10.37
CA ALA A 10 7.25 -0.56 10.54
C ALA A 10 7.69 -1.51 11.68
N LEU A 11 8.97 -1.87 11.72
CA LEU A 11 9.53 -2.72 12.77
C LEU A 11 9.45 -2.04 14.15
N ALA A 12 9.80 -0.75 14.24
CA ALA A 12 9.66 0.01 15.48
C ALA A 12 8.20 0.11 15.94
N GLY A 13 7.27 0.33 14.99
CA GLY A 13 5.83 0.37 15.27
C GLY A 13 5.29 -0.97 15.78
N LEU A 14 5.71 -2.07 15.17
CA LEU A 14 5.33 -3.42 15.60
C LEU A 14 5.82 -3.70 17.03
N ILE A 15 7.09 -3.42 17.31
CA ILE A 15 7.68 -3.61 18.64
C ILE A 15 6.98 -2.71 19.68
N ALA A 16 6.67 -1.46 19.32
CA ALA A 16 5.90 -0.58 20.20
C ALA A 16 4.49 -1.15 20.49
N GLY A 17 3.83 -1.73 19.50
CA GLY A 17 2.53 -2.41 19.68
C GLY A 17 2.60 -3.65 20.59
N ILE A 18 3.70 -4.41 20.52
CA ILE A 18 3.95 -5.56 21.42
C ILE A 18 4.13 -5.09 22.86
N LEU A 19 4.90 -4.01 23.06
CA LEU A 19 5.19 -3.47 24.39
C LEU A 19 4.01 -2.68 24.97
N TYR A 20 3.20 -2.05 24.13
CA TYR A 20 2.06 -1.24 24.50
C TYR A 20 0.78 -1.65 23.75
N PRO A 21 0.20 -2.83 24.04
CA PRO A 21 -0.95 -3.34 23.30
C PRO A 21 -2.20 -2.45 23.43
N ASN A 22 -2.29 -1.64 24.49
CA ASN A 22 -3.37 -0.69 24.75
C ASN A 22 -2.99 0.77 24.42
N GLY A 23 -1.88 0.98 23.67
CA GLY A 23 -1.34 2.29 23.31
C GLY A 23 -0.35 2.82 24.35
N THR A 24 0.50 3.75 23.90
CA THR A 24 1.61 4.31 24.71
C THR A 24 1.19 5.19 25.90
N GLY A 25 -0.09 5.47 26.05
CA GLY A 25 -0.67 6.13 27.22
C GLY A 25 -1.03 5.17 28.35
N SER A 26 -0.88 3.85 28.14
CA SER A 26 -1.14 2.79 29.13
C SER A 26 0.18 2.21 29.62
N ASP A 27 0.11 1.38 30.67
CA ASP A 27 1.27 0.66 31.16
C ASP A 27 1.80 -0.32 30.08
N SER A 28 3.10 -0.47 30.03
CA SER A 28 3.73 -1.43 29.14
C SER A 28 3.51 -2.87 29.63
N SER A 29 3.60 -3.83 28.71
CA SER A 29 3.47 -5.27 29.02
C SER A 29 4.54 -5.79 30.00
N ILE A 30 5.63 -5.04 30.21
CA ILE A 30 6.71 -5.41 31.14
C ILE A 30 6.67 -4.61 32.45
N GLY A 31 5.69 -3.70 32.61
CA GLY A 31 5.56 -2.87 33.81
C GLY A 31 6.61 -1.76 33.97
N ALA A 32 7.53 -1.60 33.01
CA ALA A 32 8.52 -0.53 32.97
C ALA A 32 8.24 0.42 31.78
N GLY A 33 8.61 1.69 31.90
CA GLY A 33 8.53 2.62 30.80
C GLY A 33 9.41 2.16 29.64
N CYS A 34 8.90 2.17 28.39
CA CYS A 34 9.65 1.78 27.21
C CYS A 34 9.64 2.89 26.15
N ARG A 35 10.79 3.14 25.54
CA ARG A 35 10.92 4.03 24.38
C ARG A 35 11.35 3.24 23.17
N VAL A 36 10.51 3.19 22.15
CA VAL A 36 10.81 2.49 20.89
C VAL A 36 10.96 3.52 19.77
N TYR A 37 12.12 3.53 19.12
CA TYR A 37 12.41 4.50 18.08
C TYR A 37 13.48 4.01 17.09
N ARG A 38 13.60 4.72 15.99
CA ARG A 38 14.62 4.47 14.96
C ARG A 38 15.92 5.20 15.28
N GLY A 39 17.03 4.58 14.88
CA GLY A 39 18.35 5.19 14.96
C GLY A 39 19.07 4.86 16.25
N TRP A 40 20.01 5.72 16.63
CA TRP A 40 20.91 5.53 17.76
C TRP A 40 20.47 6.39 18.96
N PRO A 41 20.57 5.90 20.19
CA PRO A 41 20.19 6.70 21.36
C PRO A 41 21.19 7.83 21.59
N VAL A 42 20.69 8.93 22.13
CA VAL A 42 21.56 10.00 22.64
C VAL A 42 22.16 9.54 23.98
N PRO A 43 23.50 9.41 24.10
CA PRO A 43 24.10 8.72 25.24
C PRO A 43 23.66 9.26 26.60
N ARG A 44 23.65 10.56 26.80
CA ARG A 44 23.26 11.18 28.08
C ARG A 44 21.80 10.93 28.43
N VAL A 45 20.90 10.99 27.43
CA VAL A 45 19.47 10.71 27.63
C VAL A 45 19.26 9.25 27.99
N LEU A 46 20.00 8.37 27.30
CA LEU A 46 19.95 6.93 27.59
C LEU A 46 20.37 6.63 29.04
N GLU A 47 21.51 7.18 29.48
CA GLU A 47 22.03 6.98 30.84
C GLU A 47 21.05 7.49 31.90
N ASP A 48 20.52 8.71 31.71
CA ASP A 48 19.58 9.33 32.65
C ASP A 48 18.26 8.55 32.74
N GLU A 49 17.75 8.04 31.63
CA GLU A 49 16.49 7.31 31.59
C GLU A 49 16.63 5.85 32.03
N LEU A 50 17.74 5.18 31.73
CA LEU A 50 18.05 3.86 32.30
C LEU A 50 18.16 3.92 33.82
N ALA A 51 18.76 4.98 34.40
CA ALA A 51 18.81 5.17 35.84
C ALA A 51 17.39 5.33 36.47
N GLN A 52 16.40 5.74 35.69
CA GLN A 52 14.99 5.83 36.10
C GLN A 52 14.20 4.54 35.80
N GLY A 53 14.85 3.48 35.33
CA GLY A 53 14.21 2.21 35.01
C GLY A 53 13.51 2.17 33.63
N VAL A 54 13.76 3.16 32.74
CA VAL A 54 13.18 3.21 31.41
C VAL A 54 14.00 2.36 30.44
N VAL A 55 13.34 1.48 29.69
CA VAL A 55 13.94 0.65 28.64
C VAL A 55 13.95 1.39 27.31
N HIS A 56 15.06 1.37 26.60
CA HIS A 56 15.13 1.87 25.23
C HIS A 56 15.24 0.72 24.24
N VAL A 57 14.42 0.77 23.19
CA VAL A 57 14.48 -0.18 22.07
C VAL A 57 14.72 0.62 20.80
N THR A 58 15.86 0.38 20.18
CA THR A 58 16.27 1.10 18.97
C THR A 58 16.31 0.19 17.76
N VAL A 59 15.82 0.67 16.64
CA VAL A 59 15.80 -0.06 15.36
C VAL A 59 16.68 0.67 14.36
N GLN A 60 17.56 -0.07 13.71
CA GLN A 60 18.44 0.47 12.67
C GLN A 60 18.82 -0.58 11.64
N SER A 61 19.05 -0.16 10.40
CA SER A 61 19.58 -1.03 9.35
C SER A 61 21.05 -1.38 9.60
N VAL A 62 21.43 -2.61 9.26
CA VAL A 62 22.81 -3.08 9.35
C VAL A 62 23.53 -2.86 8.02
N ALA A 63 24.59 -2.09 8.02
CA ALA A 63 25.36 -1.78 6.82
C ALA A 63 25.95 -3.05 6.17
N GLY A 64 26.04 -3.07 4.85
CA GLY A 64 26.65 -4.17 4.08
C GLY A 64 25.85 -5.47 4.02
N THR A 65 24.64 -5.53 4.61
CA THR A 65 23.83 -6.75 4.63
C THR A 65 22.83 -6.87 3.49
N THR A 66 22.65 -5.82 2.68
CA THR A 66 21.67 -5.84 1.58
C THR A 66 22.07 -6.86 0.52
N ARG A 67 21.12 -7.72 0.16
CA ARG A 67 21.23 -8.75 -0.89
C ARG A 67 20.05 -8.65 -1.84
N ASP A 68 20.30 -8.79 -3.13
CA ASP A 68 19.24 -8.93 -4.13
C ASP A 68 18.58 -10.31 -3.98
N ARG A 69 17.25 -10.33 -3.97
CA ARG A 69 16.39 -11.51 -3.89
C ARG A 69 15.40 -11.59 -5.05
N THR A 70 15.59 -10.74 -6.04
CA THR A 70 14.74 -10.73 -7.25
C THR A 70 14.82 -12.08 -7.96
N ARG A 71 13.67 -12.73 -8.13
CA ARG A 71 13.59 -14.07 -8.75
C ARG A 71 12.97 -14.03 -10.13
N TYR A 72 12.09 -13.08 -10.39
CA TYR A 72 11.36 -12.92 -11.66
C TYR A 72 10.82 -11.49 -11.76
N ASN A 73 10.55 -11.06 -12.99
CA ASN A 73 9.85 -9.81 -13.22
C ASN A 73 8.41 -9.93 -12.76
N THR A 74 7.95 -8.92 -12.04
CA THR A 74 6.56 -8.85 -11.60
C THR A 74 5.73 -8.03 -12.56
N GLU A 75 4.48 -8.43 -12.74
CA GLU A 75 3.50 -7.70 -13.51
C GLU A 75 2.95 -6.51 -12.72
N TRP A 76 2.30 -5.59 -13.41
CA TRP A 76 1.56 -4.52 -12.77
C TRP A 76 0.38 -5.09 -12.00
N GLN A 77 0.30 -4.74 -10.73
CA GLN A 77 -0.87 -5.00 -9.89
C GLN A 77 -1.58 -3.67 -9.69
N GLY A 78 -2.83 -3.60 -10.12
CA GLY A 78 -3.62 -2.38 -10.07
C GLY A 78 -4.91 -2.55 -9.30
N THR A 79 -5.31 -1.48 -8.64
CA THR A 79 -6.63 -1.35 -8.03
C THR A 79 -7.38 -0.24 -8.76
N TYR A 80 -8.57 -0.57 -9.24
CA TYR A 80 -9.46 0.38 -9.89
C TYR A 80 -10.63 0.65 -8.94
N PRO A 81 -10.77 1.87 -8.44
CA PRO A 81 -11.91 2.22 -7.59
C PRO A 81 -13.22 2.11 -8.38
N ALA A 82 -14.27 1.69 -7.72
CA ALA A 82 -15.59 1.64 -8.34
C ALA A 82 -16.03 3.05 -8.79
N PRO A 83 -16.57 3.21 -10.00
CA PRO A 83 -17.05 4.50 -10.47
C PRO A 83 -18.25 4.96 -9.64
N THR A 84 -18.30 6.24 -9.36
CA THR A 84 -19.44 6.90 -8.67
C THR A 84 -20.55 7.34 -9.62
N MET A 85 -20.29 7.28 -10.92
CA MET A 85 -21.29 7.43 -11.98
C MET A 85 -21.56 6.07 -12.60
N THR A 86 -22.79 5.81 -12.99
CA THR A 86 -23.23 4.58 -13.66
C THR A 86 -23.94 4.91 -14.96
N GLY A 87 -23.94 3.97 -15.89
CA GLY A 87 -24.75 4.02 -17.11
C GLY A 87 -25.66 2.80 -17.17
N SER A 88 -26.91 3.00 -17.55
CA SER A 88 -27.89 1.96 -17.80
C SER A 88 -28.48 2.09 -19.22
N ILE A 89 -28.97 0.99 -19.76
CA ILE A 89 -29.56 0.92 -21.10
C ILE A 89 -31.01 0.52 -20.99
N ASN A 90 -31.88 1.25 -21.67
CA ASN A 90 -33.28 0.89 -21.87
C ASN A 90 -33.66 1.11 -23.34
N GLY A 91 -33.74 0.04 -24.10
CA GLY A 91 -33.90 0.10 -25.56
C GLY A 91 -32.75 0.85 -26.23
N GLU A 92 -33.06 1.96 -26.92
CA GLU A 92 -32.10 2.82 -27.59
C GLU A 92 -31.59 3.97 -26.72
N ILE A 93 -31.94 3.97 -25.43
CA ILE A 93 -31.62 5.05 -24.49
C ILE A 93 -30.53 4.58 -23.52
N VAL A 94 -29.49 5.35 -23.40
CA VAL A 94 -28.46 5.21 -22.35
C VAL A 94 -28.65 6.33 -21.36
N THR A 95 -28.94 5.99 -20.10
CA THR A 95 -29.11 6.94 -19.01
C THR A 95 -27.91 6.93 -18.09
N PHE A 96 -27.32 8.10 -17.84
CA PHE A 96 -26.24 8.28 -16.86
C PHE A 96 -26.79 8.77 -15.54
N SER A 97 -26.32 8.20 -14.42
CA SER A 97 -26.73 8.56 -13.06
C SER A 97 -25.54 8.58 -12.09
N GLY A 98 -25.70 9.30 -10.98
CA GLY A 98 -24.63 9.48 -10.00
C GLY A 98 -23.78 10.72 -10.29
N SER A 99 -22.54 10.73 -9.80
CA SER A 99 -21.60 11.83 -9.96
C SER A 99 -20.29 11.33 -10.54
N GLY A 100 -19.69 12.09 -11.44
CA GLY A 100 -18.40 11.79 -12.01
C GLY A 100 -17.42 12.94 -11.79
N GLY A 101 -16.16 12.71 -12.11
CA GLY A 101 -15.11 13.72 -11.97
C GLY A 101 -13.83 13.30 -12.64
N PRO A 102 -12.72 14.01 -12.40
CA PRO A 102 -11.42 13.66 -12.92
C PRO A 102 -11.07 12.20 -12.65
N GLY A 103 -10.51 11.52 -13.64
CA GLY A 103 -10.20 10.09 -13.56
C GLY A 103 -11.34 9.16 -14.01
N HIS A 104 -12.57 9.65 -14.14
CA HIS A 104 -13.66 8.85 -14.71
C HIS A 104 -13.66 8.93 -16.23
N VAL A 105 -14.00 7.81 -16.87
CA VAL A 105 -14.22 7.72 -18.32
C VAL A 105 -15.56 7.03 -18.55
N ALA A 106 -16.47 7.70 -19.23
CA ALA A 106 -17.72 7.13 -19.70
C ALA A 106 -17.60 6.75 -21.18
N GLY A 107 -18.23 5.66 -21.57
CA GLY A 107 -18.27 5.28 -22.97
C GLY A 107 -19.50 4.50 -23.32
N VAL A 108 -19.83 4.60 -24.61
CA VAL A 108 -20.87 3.82 -25.25
C VAL A 108 -20.29 3.11 -26.45
N ARG A 109 -20.71 1.89 -26.68
CA ARG A 109 -20.45 1.15 -27.91
C ARG A 109 -21.78 0.87 -28.60
N VAL A 110 -21.86 1.16 -29.89
CA VAL A 110 -23.03 0.97 -30.74
C VAL A 110 -22.60 0.45 -32.10
N ASP A 111 -23.18 -0.66 -32.54
CA ASP A 111 -22.84 -1.34 -33.79
C ASP A 111 -21.34 -1.60 -33.95
N GLY A 112 -20.64 -1.92 -32.85
CA GLY A 112 -19.20 -2.17 -32.83
C GLY A 112 -18.33 -0.90 -32.74
N ALA A 113 -18.85 0.30 -33.01
CA ALA A 113 -18.11 1.56 -32.84
C ALA A 113 -18.15 1.99 -31.37
N ALA A 114 -17.00 2.40 -30.84
CA ALA A 114 -16.82 2.82 -29.44
C ALA A 114 -16.54 4.31 -29.36
N TYR A 115 -17.26 4.99 -28.46
CA TYR A 115 -17.12 6.41 -28.19
C TYR A 115 -16.82 6.58 -26.70
N ALA A 116 -15.88 7.43 -26.35
CA ALA A 116 -15.43 7.61 -24.98
C ALA A 116 -15.25 9.07 -24.61
N TYR A 117 -15.68 9.42 -23.41
CA TYR A 117 -15.49 10.75 -22.86
C TYR A 117 -14.80 10.69 -21.51
N ARG A 118 -13.62 11.31 -21.40
CA ARG A 118 -12.91 11.48 -20.15
C ARG A 118 -13.46 12.70 -19.42
N MET A 119 -13.99 12.46 -18.22
CA MET A 119 -14.66 13.49 -17.42
C MET A 119 -13.67 14.48 -16.84
N ARG A 120 -14.15 15.70 -16.65
CA ARG A 120 -13.45 16.83 -16.04
C ARG A 120 -14.09 17.19 -14.70
N ALA A 121 -13.42 18.03 -13.94
CA ALA A 121 -14.01 18.58 -12.72
C ALA A 121 -15.27 19.39 -13.04
N GLY A 122 -16.36 19.10 -12.31
CA GLY A 122 -17.65 19.77 -12.49
C GLY A 122 -18.55 19.19 -13.60
N ASP A 123 -18.12 18.11 -14.29
CA ASP A 123 -18.97 17.45 -15.26
C ASP A 123 -20.21 16.83 -14.58
N THR A 124 -21.37 17.06 -15.18
CA THR A 124 -22.64 16.46 -14.79
C THR A 124 -22.98 15.30 -15.73
N THR A 125 -23.94 14.46 -15.33
CA THR A 125 -24.48 13.39 -16.18
C THR A 125 -24.98 13.91 -17.52
N ALA A 126 -25.60 15.11 -17.52
CA ALA A 126 -26.07 15.77 -18.74
C ALA A 126 -24.92 16.19 -19.68
N LEU A 127 -23.82 16.70 -19.12
CA LEU A 127 -22.64 17.05 -19.91
C LEU A 127 -21.97 15.81 -20.52
N VAL A 128 -21.92 14.71 -19.76
CA VAL A 128 -21.40 13.43 -20.26
C VAL A 128 -22.25 12.90 -21.42
N ALA A 129 -23.58 12.88 -21.26
CA ALA A 129 -24.49 12.47 -22.31
C ALA A 129 -24.37 13.36 -23.57
N ALA A 130 -24.27 14.68 -23.39
CA ALA A 130 -24.09 15.63 -24.50
C ALA A 130 -22.76 15.46 -25.23
N ALA A 131 -21.65 15.23 -24.47
CA ALA A 131 -20.32 15.01 -25.03
C ALA A 131 -20.26 13.71 -25.87
N LEU A 132 -20.85 12.63 -25.35
CA LEU A 132 -20.94 11.37 -26.09
C LEU A 132 -21.85 11.49 -27.32
N ALA A 133 -23.01 12.17 -27.20
CA ALA A 133 -23.88 12.46 -28.33
C ALA A 133 -23.14 13.23 -29.45
N ALA A 134 -22.32 14.21 -29.08
CA ALA A 134 -21.53 14.98 -30.05
C ALA A 134 -20.55 14.09 -30.82
N GLN A 135 -19.91 13.11 -30.16
CA GLN A 135 -19.02 12.16 -30.82
C GLN A 135 -19.79 11.19 -31.74
N VAL A 136 -20.88 10.60 -31.22
CA VAL A 136 -21.68 9.63 -31.97
C VAL A 136 -22.30 10.26 -33.23
N ARG A 137 -22.65 11.56 -33.17
CA ARG A 137 -23.21 12.29 -34.32
C ARG A 137 -22.31 12.35 -35.55
N ALA A 138 -21.02 12.12 -35.40
CA ALA A 138 -20.11 12.04 -36.54
C ALA A 138 -20.45 10.86 -37.47
N ASP A 139 -21.00 9.79 -36.92
CA ASP A 139 -21.21 8.53 -37.63
C ASP A 139 -22.69 8.16 -37.76
N ARG A 140 -23.57 8.67 -36.85
CA ARG A 140 -24.97 8.29 -36.81
C ARG A 140 -25.83 9.28 -36.01
N PRO A 141 -27.18 9.27 -36.17
CA PRO A 141 -28.07 10.10 -35.43
C PRO A 141 -28.01 9.79 -33.91
N ALA A 142 -27.74 10.83 -33.08
CA ALA A 142 -27.76 10.75 -31.64
C ALA A 142 -28.22 12.06 -31.02
N VAL A 143 -29.01 12.00 -29.94
CA VAL A 143 -29.52 13.17 -29.23
C VAL A 143 -29.32 12.98 -27.73
N ALA A 144 -28.86 14.02 -27.03
CA ALA A 144 -28.84 14.05 -25.59
C ALA A 144 -29.94 14.94 -25.05
N VAL A 145 -30.69 14.46 -24.05
CA VAL A 145 -31.72 15.20 -23.33
C VAL A 145 -31.50 14.99 -21.82
N GLY A 146 -31.00 15.98 -21.12
CA GLY A 146 -30.58 15.80 -19.73
C GLY A 146 -29.48 14.73 -19.63
N SER A 147 -29.68 13.74 -18.77
CA SER A 147 -28.76 12.61 -18.57
C SER A 147 -28.95 11.45 -19.55
N ASP A 148 -29.91 11.57 -20.48
CA ASP A 148 -30.27 10.52 -21.43
C ASP A 148 -29.60 10.77 -22.78
N LEU A 149 -29.00 9.73 -23.31
CA LEU A 149 -28.41 9.65 -24.65
C LEU A 149 -29.24 8.72 -25.51
N TYR A 150 -29.91 9.25 -26.52
CA TYR A 150 -30.70 8.52 -27.48
C TYR A 150 -29.84 8.13 -28.69
N LEU A 151 -29.73 6.82 -28.94
CA LEU A 151 -28.95 6.20 -30.00
C LEU A 151 -29.88 5.54 -31.02
N ILE A 152 -30.47 6.37 -31.89
CA ILE A 152 -31.55 5.99 -32.79
C ILE A 152 -31.10 4.90 -33.77
N GLY A 153 -31.84 3.77 -33.80
CA GLY A 153 -31.53 2.62 -34.64
C GLY A 153 -30.27 1.85 -34.26
N GLY A 154 -29.71 2.09 -33.06
CA GLY A 154 -28.51 1.42 -32.58
C GLY A 154 -28.75 -0.01 -32.12
N LEU A 155 -27.89 -0.92 -32.57
CA LEU A 155 -27.91 -2.32 -32.15
C LEU A 155 -26.66 -2.64 -31.33
N GLY A 156 -26.75 -3.66 -30.45
CA GLY A 156 -25.62 -4.12 -29.67
C GLY A 156 -25.05 -3.05 -28.72
N LEU A 157 -25.96 -2.27 -28.08
CA LEU A 157 -25.55 -1.19 -27.19
C LEU A 157 -24.82 -1.72 -25.96
N LEU A 158 -23.71 -1.10 -25.61
CA LEU A 158 -22.98 -1.32 -24.37
C LEU A 158 -22.60 0.02 -23.79
N VAL A 159 -22.91 0.23 -22.49
CA VAL A 159 -22.45 1.39 -21.74
C VAL A 159 -21.51 0.95 -20.63
N ARG A 160 -20.44 1.68 -20.44
CA ARG A 160 -19.53 1.49 -19.31
C ARG A 160 -19.10 2.85 -18.75
N VAL A 161 -18.94 2.90 -17.45
CA VAL A 161 -18.23 3.96 -16.76
C VAL A 161 -17.15 3.30 -15.93
N VAL A 162 -15.94 3.79 -16.03
CA VAL A 162 -14.76 3.26 -15.33
C VAL A 162 -13.96 4.41 -14.73
N THR A 163 -13.09 4.10 -13.77
CA THR A 163 -12.18 5.07 -13.17
C THR A 163 -10.75 4.67 -13.45
N ASP A 164 -9.88 5.68 -13.56
CA ASP A 164 -8.45 5.43 -13.51
C ASP A 164 -8.09 4.76 -12.18
N GLY A 165 -7.16 3.84 -12.24
CA GLY A 165 -6.64 3.12 -11.08
C GLY A 165 -5.24 3.57 -10.69
N GLU A 166 -4.78 3.03 -9.60
CA GLU A 166 -3.38 3.10 -9.21
C GLU A 166 -2.79 1.70 -9.26
N GLY A 167 -1.58 1.58 -9.72
CA GLY A 167 -0.88 0.31 -9.77
C GLY A 167 0.55 0.41 -9.29
N GLY A 168 1.04 -0.74 -8.84
CA GLY A 168 2.42 -0.92 -8.46
C GLY A 168 3.03 -2.12 -9.18
N ARG A 169 4.30 -2.00 -9.49
CA ARG A 169 5.11 -3.12 -9.98
C ARG A 169 6.37 -3.23 -9.14
N GLU A 170 6.62 -4.41 -8.62
CA GLU A 170 7.87 -4.71 -7.97
C GLU A 170 9.00 -4.72 -9.00
N LEU A 171 9.96 -3.83 -8.84
CA LEU A 171 11.15 -3.76 -9.70
C LEU A 171 12.25 -4.68 -9.21
N ARG A 172 12.37 -4.80 -7.89
CA ARG A 172 13.41 -5.56 -7.23
C ARG A 172 12.92 -6.00 -5.85
N ARG A 173 13.27 -7.22 -5.45
CA ARG A 173 13.13 -7.69 -4.08
C ARG A 173 14.52 -7.77 -3.45
N GLN A 174 14.63 -7.24 -2.25
CA GLN A 174 15.91 -7.22 -1.54
C GLN A 174 15.72 -7.67 -0.10
N ALA A 175 16.75 -8.29 0.47
CA ALA A 175 16.83 -8.60 1.88
C ALA A 175 17.89 -7.73 2.52
N SER A 176 17.60 -7.16 3.69
CA SER A 176 18.57 -6.40 4.49
C SER A 176 18.45 -6.78 5.94
N GLY A 177 19.56 -6.71 6.67
CA GLY A 177 19.59 -6.88 8.11
C GLY A 177 19.12 -5.61 8.82
N PHE A 178 18.29 -5.80 9.82
CA PHE A 178 17.84 -4.75 10.73
C PHE A 178 18.13 -5.19 12.15
N ARG A 179 18.82 -4.35 12.89
CA ARG A 179 19.16 -4.58 14.28
C ARG A 179 18.16 -3.88 15.18
N THR A 180 17.57 -4.65 16.08
CA THR A 180 16.81 -4.14 17.23
C THR A 180 17.70 -4.27 18.45
N THR A 181 18.07 -3.15 19.04
CA THR A 181 18.90 -3.11 20.24
C THR A 181 18.06 -2.74 21.45
N PHE A 182 18.11 -3.58 22.47
CA PHE A 182 17.47 -3.39 23.77
C PHE A 182 18.50 -2.87 24.75
N TRP A 183 18.25 -1.71 25.33
CA TRP A 183 19.05 -1.07 26.34
C TRP A 183 18.25 -1.08 27.63
N CYS A 184 18.74 -1.80 28.64
CA CYS A 184 17.98 -2.10 29.86
C CYS A 184 18.77 -1.71 31.10
N PRO A 185 18.08 -1.34 32.19
CA PRO A 185 18.72 -0.96 33.45
C PRO A 185 19.30 -2.15 34.21
N ASP A 186 18.78 -3.37 33.97
CA ASP A 186 19.19 -4.60 34.66
C ASP A 186 18.97 -5.82 33.76
N PRO A 187 19.60 -6.98 34.07
CA PRO A 187 19.49 -8.19 33.26
C PRO A 187 18.09 -8.82 33.28
N ALA A 188 17.35 -8.72 34.39
CA ALA A 188 16.01 -9.33 34.47
C ALA A 188 15.03 -8.60 33.54
N THR A 189 15.05 -7.27 33.53
CA THR A 189 14.27 -6.44 32.63
C THR A 189 14.67 -6.72 31.16
N ARG A 190 15.97 -6.86 30.88
CA ARG A 190 16.46 -7.22 29.53
C ARG A 190 15.89 -8.55 29.07
N ASP A 191 15.99 -9.58 29.89
CA ASP A 191 15.54 -10.92 29.52
C ASP A 191 14.02 -10.97 29.35
N LEU A 192 13.28 -10.23 30.16
CA LEU A 192 11.82 -10.11 30.06
C LEU A 192 11.40 -9.42 28.74
N VAL A 193 11.94 -8.23 28.45
CA VAL A 193 11.54 -7.46 27.26
C VAL A 193 11.95 -8.16 25.97
N VAL A 194 13.15 -8.74 25.93
CA VAL A 194 13.62 -9.45 24.73
C VAL A 194 12.83 -10.73 24.51
N GLY A 195 12.57 -11.52 25.57
CA GLY A 195 11.76 -12.73 25.47
C GLY A 195 10.34 -12.47 24.96
N LEU A 196 9.70 -11.38 25.42
CA LEU A 196 8.39 -10.96 24.94
C LEU A 196 8.42 -10.58 23.46
N VAL A 197 9.37 -9.74 23.07
CA VAL A 197 9.47 -9.27 21.67
C VAL A 197 9.89 -10.41 20.75
N ASP A 198 10.87 -11.23 21.11
CA ASP A 198 11.31 -12.35 20.27
C ASP A 198 10.19 -13.36 20.03
N THR A 199 9.42 -13.70 21.07
CA THR A 199 8.25 -14.60 20.95
C THR A 199 7.21 -14.02 19.98
N ALA A 200 6.81 -12.76 20.16
CA ALA A 200 5.83 -12.12 19.30
C ALA A 200 6.33 -11.96 17.86
N MET A 201 7.62 -11.67 17.68
CA MET A 201 8.25 -11.59 16.34
C MET A 201 8.33 -12.96 15.66
N ALA A 202 8.50 -14.04 16.41
CA ALA A 202 8.52 -15.41 15.87
C ALA A 202 7.14 -15.84 15.33
N GLU A 203 6.04 -15.31 15.88
CA GLU A 203 4.69 -15.50 15.36
C GLU A 203 4.45 -14.68 14.08
N SER A 204 5.19 -13.59 13.89
CA SER A 204 5.02 -12.65 12.78
C SER A 204 5.96 -12.97 11.62
N ILE A 205 5.58 -13.90 10.73
CA ILE A 205 6.38 -14.26 9.55
C ILE A 205 6.46 -13.09 8.55
N PHE A 206 5.43 -12.25 8.50
CA PHE A 206 5.34 -11.09 7.63
C PHE A 206 4.92 -9.85 8.41
N ILE A 207 5.51 -8.71 8.03
CA ILE A 207 5.07 -7.38 8.46
C ILE A 207 4.57 -6.59 7.25
N ASP A 208 3.62 -5.69 7.47
CA ASP A 208 3.19 -4.76 6.44
C ASP A 208 4.10 -3.54 6.41
N VAL A 209 4.58 -3.19 5.23
CA VAL A 209 5.35 -1.97 5.00
C VAL A 209 4.72 -1.22 3.83
N GLY A 210 3.84 -0.27 4.14
CA GLY A 210 3.18 0.55 3.14
C GLY A 210 2.31 -0.24 2.16
N GLY A 211 1.58 -1.24 2.66
CA GLY A 211 0.70 -2.12 1.89
C GLY A 211 1.41 -3.31 1.23
N TRP A 212 2.71 -3.52 1.54
CA TRP A 212 3.49 -4.63 1.00
C TRP A 212 3.90 -5.61 2.11
N ALA A 213 3.59 -6.87 1.91
CA ALA A 213 4.02 -7.94 2.82
C ALA A 213 5.53 -8.16 2.72
N CYS A 214 6.23 -7.92 3.83
CA CYS A 214 7.67 -8.06 3.96
C CYS A 214 7.98 -9.22 4.90
N ARG A 215 8.73 -10.21 4.41
CA ARG A 215 9.09 -11.39 5.22
C ARG A 215 10.13 -11.03 6.26
N VAL A 216 9.89 -11.43 7.50
CA VAL A 216 10.82 -11.26 8.63
C VAL A 216 11.39 -12.60 9.03
N GLN A 217 12.69 -12.62 9.32
CA GLN A 217 13.40 -13.82 9.79
C GLN A 217 14.47 -13.40 10.79
N LEU A 218 14.50 -14.01 11.97
CA LEU A 218 15.61 -13.83 12.90
C LEU A 218 16.90 -14.35 12.26
N SER A 219 17.95 -13.54 12.29
CA SER A 219 19.25 -13.82 11.66
C SER A 219 20.39 -13.88 12.68
N GLY A 220 20.22 -13.26 13.84
CA GLY A 220 21.24 -13.26 14.88
C GLY A 220 20.71 -12.71 16.19
N ASP A 221 21.34 -13.14 17.27
CA ASP A 221 21.13 -12.69 18.64
C ASP A 221 22.49 -12.52 19.31
N SER A 222 22.68 -11.42 20.00
CA SER A 222 23.90 -11.18 20.79
C SER A 222 23.60 -10.35 22.02
N SER A 223 24.20 -10.69 23.14
CA SER A 223 24.14 -9.91 24.35
C SER A 223 25.52 -9.38 24.73
N THR A 224 25.56 -8.16 25.24
CA THR A 224 26.76 -7.50 25.72
C THR A 224 26.51 -7.02 27.13
N ASP A 225 27.19 -7.63 28.06
CA ASP A 225 27.11 -7.30 29.50
C ASP A 225 28.32 -6.43 29.92
N GLU A 226 28.83 -5.61 29.04
CA GLU A 226 29.97 -4.71 29.27
C GLU A 226 29.63 -3.53 30.16
N GLY A 227 28.58 -3.64 30.93
CA GLY A 227 28.09 -2.55 31.73
C GLY A 227 28.57 -2.50 33.16
N SER A 228 29.63 -3.18 33.50
CA SER A 228 30.12 -3.17 34.90
C SER A 228 30.55 -1.80 35.42
N ALA A 229 30.76 -0.82 34.56
CA ALA A 229 31.07 0.56 34.94
C ALA A 229 29.94 1.58 34.73
N GLY A 230 28.83 1.23 34.06
CA GLY A 230 27.77 2.17 33.69
C GLY A 230 26.33 1.64 33.83
N GLY A 231 26.13 0.40 34.25
CA GLY A 231 24.76 -0.14 34.50
C GLY A 231 23.90 -0.30 33.22
N VAL A 232 24.50 -0.48 32.06
CA VAL A 232 23.77 -0.69 30.80
C VAL A 232 23.82 -2.15 30.41
N TRP A 233 22.65 -2.78 30.36
CA TRP A 233 22.49 -4.16 29.90
C TRP A 233 21.89 -4.18 28.51
N ARG A 234 22.65 -4.72 27.54
CA ARG A 234 22.29 -4.66 26.14
C ARG A 234 22.08 -6.04 25.55
N ARG A 235 21.03 -6.16 24.69
CA ARG A 235 20.85 -7.31 23.80
C ARG A 235 20.42 -6.86 22.42
N ASP A 236 20.96 -7.47 21.39
CA ASP A 236 20.68 -7.17 20.00
C ASP A 236 19.98 -8.38 19.35
N LEU A 237 18.83 -8.15 18.75
CA LEU A 237 18.23 -9.09 17.79
C LEU A 237 18.44 -8.53 16.39
N VAL A 238 18.94 -9.37 15.48
CA VAL A 238 19.10 -8.99 14.07
C VAL A 238 18.09 -9.75 13.24
N PHE A 239 17.22 -9.02 12.59
CA PHE A 239 16.22 -9.56 11.67
C PHE A 239 16.68 -9.34 10.23
N LEU A 240 16.61 -10.38 9.40
CA LEU A 240 16.69 -10.27 7.95
C LEU A 240 15.30 -10.02 7.42
N ILE A 241 15.08 -8.88 6.77
CA ILE A 241 13.77 -8.51 6.24
C ILE A 241 13.85 -8.42 4.72
N GLU A 242 12.96 -9.17 4.04
CA GLU A 242 12.80 -9.12 2.60
C GLU A 242 11.67 -8.14 2.24
N TYR A 243 11.99 -7.11 1.48
CA TYR A 243 11.04 -6.07 1.07
C TYR A 243 11.23 -5.67 -0.40
N PRO A 244 10.15 -5.22 -1.09
CA PRO A 244 10.22 -4.84 -2.48
C PRO A 244 10.69 -3.39 -2.67
N THR A 245 11.34 -3.13 -3.80
CA THR A 245 11.39 -1.80 -4.40
C THR A 245 10.30 -1.72 -5.44
N VAL A 246 9.35 -0.81 -5.29
CA VAL A 246 8.12 -0.75 -6.09
C VAL A 246 8.10 0.52 -6.94
N LEU A 247 7.71 0.39 -8.19
CA LEU A 247 7.32 1.51 -9.04
C LEU A 247 5.79 1.64 -8.98
N THR A 248 5.29 2.80 -8.58
CA THR A 248 3.86 3.13 -8.63
C THR A 248 3.56 4.02 -9.82
N ALA A 249 2.44 3.80 -10.47
CA ALA A 249 1.96 4.64 -11.56
C ALA A 249 0.43 4.69 -11.59
N ALA A 250 -0.10 5.80 -12.12
CA ALA A 250 -1.50 5.85 -12.48
C ALA A 250 -1.76 4.88 -13.64
N LEU A 251 -2.77 4.04 -13.51
CA LEU A 251 -3.22 3.11 -14.53
C LEU A 251 -4.45 3.68 -15.23
N PRO A 252 -4.35 4.02 -16.53
CA PRO A 252 -5.50 4.52 -17.27
C PRO A 252 -6.59 3.46 -17.35
N ALA A 253 -7.84 3.90 -17.17
CA ALA A 253 -8.99 3.04 -17.30
C ALA A 253 -9.19 2.55 -18.73
N MET A 254 -9.56 1.27 -18.88
CA MET A 254 -9.97 0.67 -20.14
C MET A 254 -11.48 0.48 -20.16
N LEU A 255 -12.16 1.11 -21.14
CA LEU A 255 -13.62 0.98 -21.32
C LEU A 255 -14.01 -0.28 -22.05
N PHE A 256 -13.38 -0.49 -23.21
CA PHE A 256 -13.69 -1.60 -24.10
C PHE A 256 -12.38 -2.23 -24.55
N GLY A 257 -12.28 -3.55 -24.44
CA GLY A 257 -11.17 -4.34 -24.94
C GLY A 257 -11.57 -5.06 -26.21
N THR A 258 -10.64 -5.21 -27.14
CA THR A 258 -10.75 -6.14 -28.28
C THR A 258 -9.68 -7.21 -28.09
N THR A 259 -10.08 -8.47 -28.24
CA THR A 259 -9.14 -9.59 -28.25
C THR A 259 -9.25 -10.26 -29.60
N ASP A 260 -8.15 -10.38 -30.32
CA ASP A 260 -8.10 -11.17 -31.53
C ASP A 260 -7.85 -12.63 -31.19
N VAL A 261 -8.78 -13.47 -31.55
CA VAL A 261 -8.63 -14.93 -31.47
C VAL A 261 -8.56 -15.47 -32.90
N ASN A 262 -7.39 -15.94 -33.29
CA ASN A 262 -7.14 -16.47 -34.64
C ASN A 262 -7.47 -15.47 -35.77
N GLY A 263 -7.21 -14.19 -35.59
CA GLY A 263 -7.47 -13.14 -36.58
C GLY A 263 -8.94 -12.70 -36.68
N VAL A 264 -9.79 -13.18 -35.78
CA VAL A 264 -11.17 -12.70 -35.61
C VAL A 264 -11.27 -11.84 -34.37
N PRO A 265 -11.63 -10.56 -34.48
CA PRO A 265 -11.79 -9.70 -33.31
C PRO A 265 -12.93 -10.23 -32.42
N PHE A 266 -12.58 -10.63 -31.22
CA PHE A 266 -13.56 -10.96 -30.18
C PHE A 266 -13.72 -9.76 -29.27
N VAL A 267 -14.94 -9.25 -29.16
CA VAL A 267 -15.25 -8.09 -28.32
C VAL A 267 -16.05 -8.56 -27.12
N GLY A 268 -15.40 -8.56 -25.97
CA GLY A 268 -16.02 -8.90 -24.67
C GLY A 268 -16.64 -7.69 -23.99
#